data_db91f595b2ca2c60936b715eeacedb8e
#
_entry.id   db91f595b2ca2c60936b715eeacedb8e
#
_cell.length_a   1.000
_cell.length_b   1.000
_cell.length_c   1.000
_cell.angle_alpha   90.00
_cell.angle_beta   90.00
_cell.angle_gamma   90.00
#
_symmetry.space_group_name_H-M   'P 1'
#
loop_
_entity.id
_entity.type
_entity.pdbx_description
1 polymer ?
#
loop_
_entity_poly.entity_id
_entity_poly.type
_entity_poly.pdbx_seq_one_letter_code
_entity_poly.pdbx_strand_id
1 'polypeptide(L)'
;MEKSLEKKLINEVSTPFYVFDIDVLKMRIDYLKSMMPENVHLCYAMKANPFVVKEIDEKIEKYEICSYGEWNIAKKMGISDSKMVISGVYKDEISMEDILNNYKNREVFTIESLNQLELLNKLTKEKKKVINIILRLTSGNQFGMCEEEIIEILENRAKYEYLNIMGIQYFSGTQKKLSKRIIKELEYVDEFVLNLKNNLGFVVEELEFGPGFPVVYFEAEQDFDERTYLMEIANKIKNMKYQGHITMELGRSIVASCGSYYTKVVDKKTNKEGN
;
A
#
# COMPACT_ATOMS: atom_id res chain seq x y z
N MET A 1 8.31 24.53 -3.87
CA MET A 1 7.51 25.67 -4.42
C MET A 1 8.32 26.95 -4.40
N GLU A 2 8.27 27.76 -5.47
CA GLU A 2 8.96 29.07 -5.51
C GLU A 2 8.34 30.07 -4.50
N LYS A 3 9.18 30.82 -3.79
CA LYS A 3 8.73 31.81 -2.79
C LYS A 3 7.79 32.89 -3.36
N SER A 4 7.91 33.21 -4.65
CA SER A 4 7.04 34.13 -5.37
C SER A 4 5.63 33.61 -5.50
N LEU A 5 5.47 32.35 -5.88
CA LEU A 5 4.18 31.67 -6.01
C LEU A 5 3.53 31.48 -4.65
N GLU A 6 4.29 31.11 -3.63
CA GLU A 6 3.80 31.00 -2.26
C GLU A 6 3.18 32.30 -1.76
N LYS A 7 3.88 33.45 -1.91
CA LYS A 7 3.34 34.76 -1.56
C LYS A 7 2.07 35.11 -2.31
N LYS A 8 2.00 34.78 -3.60
CA LYS A 8 0.82 34.99 -4.42
C LYS A 8 -0.38 34.21 -3.89
N LEU A 9 -0.20 32.91 -3.62
CA LEU A 9 -1.25 32.05 -3.08
C LEU A 9 -1.78 32.53 -1.73
N ILE A 10 -0.90 32.95 -0.81
CA ILE A 10 -1.26 33.47 0.51
C ILE A 10 -2.14 34.75 0.39
N ASN A 11 -1.88 35.59 -0.63
CA ASN A 11 -2.61 36.82 -0.83
C ASN A 11 -3.93 36.65 -1.60
N GLU A 12 -4.00 35.69 -2.50
CA GLU A 12 -5.15 35.52 -3.41
C GLU A 12 -6.14 34.44 -2.96
N VAL A 13 -5.72 33.48 -2.11
CA VAL A 13 -6.56 32.36 -1.67
C VAL A 13 -6.95 32.54 -0.20
N SER A 14 -8.25 32.43 0.09
CA SER A 14 -8.74 32.49 1.47
C SER A 14 -8.29 31.25 2.27
N THR A 15 -7.70 31.49 3.44
CA THR A 15 -7.36 30.41 4.39
C THR A 15 -8.60 29.84 5.07
N PRO A 16 -8.62 28.54 5.46
CA PRO A 16 -7.53 27.56 5.27
C PRO A 16 -7.53 26.91 3.88
N PHE A 17 -6.34 26.53 3.37
CA PHE A 17 -6.21 25.77 2.13
C PHE A 17 -4.97 24.86 2.15
N TYR A 18 -4.98 23.83 1.28
CA TYR A 18 -3.84 22.96 1.03
C TYR A 18 -3.20 23.29 -0.33
N VAL A 19 -1.89 23.17 -0.39
CA VAL A 19 -1.13 23.21 -1.65
C VAL A 19 -0.38 21.91 -1.80
N PHE A 20 -0.50 21.28 -2.98
CA PHE A 20 0.27 20.10 -3.35
C PHE A 20 1.25 20.45 -4.45
N ASP A 21 2.54 20.19 -4.22
CA ASP A 21 3.59 20.36 -5.19
C ASP A 21 3.80 19.01 -5.92
N ILE A 22 3.28 18.92 -7.13
CA ILE A 22 3.28 17.68 -7.92
C ILE A 22 4.67 17.31 -8.40
N ASP A 23 5.54 18.28 -8.64
CA ASP A 23 6.93 18.01 -9.06
C ASP A 23 7.73 17.40 -7.90
N VAL A 24 7.56 17.92 -6.69
CA VAL A 24 8.13 17.32 -5.47
C VAL A 24 7.63 15.89 -5.28
N LEU A 25 6.33 15.66 -5.50
CA LEU A 25 5.73 14.32 -5.40
C LEU A 25 6.34 13.35 -6.43
N LYS A 26 6.44 13.76 -7.69
CA LYS A 26 7.03 12.95 -8.76
C LYS A 26 8.50 12.65 -8.52
N MET A 27 9.29 13.64 -8.07
CA MET A 27 10.69 13.45 -7.69
C MET A 27 10.83 12.47 -6.51
N ARG A 28 9.90 12.54 -5.54
CA ARG A 28 9.90 11.61 -4.41
C ARG A 28 9.70 10.16 -4.84
N ILE A 29 8.77 9.91 -5.76
CA ILE A 29 8.53 8.56 -6.31
C ILE A 29 9.79 8.07 -7.05
N ASP A 30 10.37 8.90 -7.92
CA ASP A 30 11.59 8.55 -8.66
C ASP A 30 12.76 8.23 -7.72
N TYR A 31 12.92 9.00 -6.65
CA TYR A 31 13.94 8.75 -5.63
C TYR A 31 13.72 7.39 -4.95
N LEU A 32 12.50 7.09 -4.50
CA LEU A 32 12.20 5.81 -3.86
C LEU A 32 12.46 4.63 -4.81
N LYS A 33 12.07 4.74 -6.07
CA LYS A 33 12.36 3.73 -7.10
C LYS A 33 13.86 3.53 -7.31
N SER A 34 14.62 4.62 -7.38
CA SER A 34 16.07 4.54 -7.59
C SER A 34 16.82 3.86 -6.45
N MET A 35 16.22 3.83 -5.26
CA MET A 35 16.80 3.20 -4.08
C MET A 35 16.50 1.70 -3.98
N MET A 36 15.52 1.20 -4.73
CA MET A 36 15.05 -0.20 -4.63
C MET A 36 15.61 -1.06 -5.78
N PRO A 37 15.70 -2.38 -5.59
CA PRO A 37 16.03 -3.33 -6.66
C PRO A 37 15.00 -3.31 -7.80
N GLU A 38 15.39 -3.74 -9.00
CA GLU A 38 14.55 -3.73 -10.20
C GLU A 38 13.28 -4.60 -10.10
N ASN A 39 13.31 -5.65 -9.29
CA ASN A 39 12.14 -6.51 -9.05
C ASN A 39 11.15 -5.94 -8.03
N VAL A 40 11.38 -4.73 -7.51
CA VAL A 40 10.48 -4.02 -6.58
C VAL A 40 9.65 -2.99 -7.34
N HIS A 41 8.34 -3.14 -7.31
CA HIS A 41 7.37 -2.22 -7.87
C HIS A 41 6.65 -1.45 -6.77
N LEU A 42 6.34 -0.17 -7.00
CA LEU A 42 5.64 0.63 -5.98
C LEU A 42 4.13 0.50 -6.10
N CYS A 43 3.50 0.22 -4.96
CA CYS A 43 2.05 0.28 -4.78
C CYS A 43 1.69 1.49 -3.92
N TYR A 44 0.91 2.40 -4.47
CA TYR A 44 0.47 3.57 -3.73
C TYR A 44 -0.80 3.28 -2.94
N ALA A 45 -0.71 3.39 -1.62
CA ALA A 45 -1.87 3.26 -0.73
C ALA A 45 -2.76 4.51 -0.81
N MET A 46 -3.88 4.43 -1.53
CA MET A 46 -4.77 5.56 -1.83
C MET A 46 -5.31 6.28 -0.59
N LYS A 47 -5.47 5.55 0.52
CA LYS A 47 -5.89 6.10 1.83
C LYS A 47 -4.99 7.22 2.34
N ALA A 48 -3.75 7.33 1.90
CA ALA A 48 -2.84 8.39 2.30
C ALA A 48 -3.25 9.75 1.72
N ASN A 49 -3.62 9.80 0.45
CA ASN A 49 -4.17 10.97 -0.22
C ASN A 49 -4.77 10.60 -1.60
N PRO A 50 -6.09 10.47 -1.73
CA PRO A 50 -6.72 10.10 -3.00
C PRO A 50 -6.70 11.21 -4.06
N PHE A 51 -6.44 12.47 -3.68
CA PHE A 51 -6.47 13.60 -4.62
C PHE A 51 -5.30 13.61 -5.62
N VAL A 52 -4.18 12.95 -5.29
CA VAL A 52 -2.98 12.94 -6.14
C VAL A 52 -2.91 11.76 -7.12
N VAL A 53 -3.86 10.84 -7.05
CA VAL A 53 -3.82 9.55 -7.76
C VAL A 53 -3.61 9.71 -9.26
N LYS A 54 -4.36 10.62 -9.90
CA LYS A 54 -4.24 10.87 -11.33
C LYS A 54 -2.88 11.45 -11.74
N GLU A 55 -2.32 12.31 -10.89
CA GLU A 55 -1.06 13.02 -11.17
C GLU A 55 0.18 12.11 -11.11
N ILE A 56 0.06 10.97 -10.44
CA ILE A 56 1.14 10.00 -10.26
C ILE A 56 0.97 8.71 -11.06
N ASP A 57 -0.13 8.56 -11.82
CA ASP A 57 -0.47 7.28 -12.48
C ASP A 57 0.61 6.78 -13.43
N GLU A 58 1.30 7.66 -14.12
CA GLU A 58 2.43 7.28 -15.01
C GLU A 58 3.66 6.76 -14.24
N LYS A 59 3.76 7.06 -12.93
CA LYS A 59 4.91 6.73 -12.10
C LYS A 59 4.67 5.59 -11.12
N ILE A 60 3.44 5.15 -10.95
CA ILE A 60 3.05 4.10 -9.99
C ILE A 60 2.57 2.85 -10.74
N GLU A 61 3.05 1.70 -10.30
CA GLU A 61 2.71 0.41 -10.91
C GLU A 61 1.39 -0.15 -10.37
N LYS A 62 1.11 0.04 -9.08
CA LYS A 62 -0.08 -0.48 -8.39
C LYS A 62 -0.69 0.55 -7.44
N TYR A 63 -1.97 0.35 -7.13
CA TYR A 63 -2.72 1.13 -6.14
C TYR A 63 -3.40 0.19 -5.15
N GLU A 64 -3.08 0.33 -3.85
CA GLU A 64 -3.82 -0.33 -2.78
C GLU A 64 -5.12 0.44 -2.53
N ILE A 65 -6.24 -0.24 -2.71
CA ILE A 65 -7.61 0.28 -2.63
C ILE A 65 -8.29 -0.41 -1.45
N CYS A 66 -8.52 0.32 -0.36
CA CYS A 66 -9.00 -0.23 0.91
C CYS A 66 -10.50 -0.10 1.13
N SER A 67 -11.22 0.52 0.20
CA SER A 67 -12.66 0.71 0.31
C SER A 67 -13.34 0.83 -1.04
N TYR A 68 -14.65 0.54 -1.08
CA TYR A 68 -15.47 0.75 -2.26
C TYR A 68 -15.48 2.23 -2.72
N GLY A 69 -15.39 3.18 -1.78
CA GLY A 69 -15.25 4.61 -2.10
C GLY A 69 -13.95 4.92 -2.85
N GLU A 70 -12.82 4.34 -2.43
CA GLU A 70 -11.54 4.49 -3.13
C GLU A 70 -11.57 3.83 -4.51
N TRP A 71 -12.20 2.66 -4.66
CA TRP A 71 -12.40 2.02 -5.96
C TRP A 71 -13.18 2.93 -6.92
N ASN A 72 -14.27 3.54 -6.45
CA ASN A 72 -15.04 4.49 -7.26
C ASN A 72 -14.20 5.71 -7.68
N ILE A 73 -13.32 6.21 -6.79
CA ILE A 73 -12.39 7.31 -7.12
C ILE A 73 -11.42 6.85 -8.22
N ALA A 74 -10.79 5.68 -8.05
CA ALA A 74 -9.84 5.13 -9.02
C ALA A 74 -10.50 4.96 -10.40
N LYS A 75 -11.71 4.40 -10.45
CA LYS A 75 -12.49 4.26 -11.70
C LYS A 75 -12.80 5.61 -12.36
N LYS A 76 -13.25 6.61 -11.59
CA LYS A 76 -13.51 7.97 -12.11
C LYS A 76 -12.26 8.67 -12.61
N MET A 77 -11.10 8.42 -11.99
CA MET A 77 -9.80 8.97 -12.42
C MET A 77 -9.22 8.23 -13.63
N GLY A 78 -9.84 7.14 -14.08
CA GLY A 78 -9.40 6.38 -15.25
C GLY A 78 -8.19 5.49 -14.96
N ILE A 79 -7.94 5.15 -13.69
CA ILE A 79 -6.87 4.22 -13.31
C ILE A 79 -7.15 2.86 -13.94
N SER A 80 -6.13 2.27 -14.54
CA SER A 80 -6.23 0.94 -15.16
C SER A 80 -6.55 -0.14 -14.13
N ASP A 81 -7.48 -1.01 -14.46
CA ASP A 81 -7.87 -2.15 -13.62
C ASP A 81 -6.65 -3.03 -13.26
N SER A 82 -5.66 -3.15 -14.18
CA SER A 82 -4.41 -3.90 -13.94
C SER A 82 -3.51 -3.32 -12.85
N LYS A 83 -3.74 -2.08 -12.44
CA LYS A 83 -3.01 -1.42 -11.37
C LYS A 83 -3.73 -1.52 -10.01
N MET A 84 -4.94 -2.08 -9.95
CA MET A 84 -5.74 -2.08 -8.73
C MET A 84 -5.51 -3.34 -7.90
N VAL A 85 -5.20 -3.15 -6.62
CA VAL A 85 -5.19 -4.18 -5.58
C VAL A 85 -6.35 -3.86 -4.63
N ILE A 86 -7.39 -4.69 -4.66
CA ILE A 86 -8.61 -4.52 -3.86
C ILE A 86 -8.37 -5.12 -2.49
N SER A 87 -7.87 -4.28 -1.60
CA SER A 87 -7.55 -4.61 -0.21
C SER A 87 -8.71 -4.25 0.74
N GLY A 88 -8.41 -4.07 2.01
CA GLY A 88 -9.32 -3.59 3.04
C GLY A 88 -10.01 -4.70 3.80
N VAL A 89 -10.20 -4.41 5.09
CA VAL A 89 -10.79 -5.35 6.06
C VAL A 89 -12.28 -5.55 5.89
N TYR A 90 -12.96 -4.57 5.31
CA TYR A 90 -14.39 -4.63 5.07
C TYR A 90 -14.69 -4.89 3.59
N LYS A 91 -15.18 -6.08 3.31
CA LYS A 91 -15.69 -6.50 2.00
C LYS A 91 -17.12 -6.97 2.19
N ASP A 92 -18.08 -6.15 1.79
CA ASP A 92 -19.50 -6.53 1.79
C ASP A 92 -19.91 -7.10 0.44
N GLU A 93 -20.99 -7.88 0.46
CA GLU A 93 -21.49 -8.60 -0.73
C GLU A 93 -21.86 -7.64 -1.87
N ILE A 94 -22.54 -6.53 -1.56
CA ILE A 94 -23.03 -5.58 -2.56
C ILE A 94 -21.87 -4.90 -3.28
N SER A 95 -20.91 -4.38 -2.52
CA SER A 95 -19.72 -3.72 -3.08
C SER A 95 -18.86 -4.69 -3.89
N MET A 96 -18.68 -5.93 -3.40
CA MET A 96 -17.91 -6.95 -4.12
C MET A 96 -18.62 -7.41 -5.40
N GLU A 97 -19.95 -7.53 -5.37
CA GLU A 97 -20.71 -7.82 -6.59
C GLU A 97 -20.54 -6.76 -7.66
N ASP A 98 -20.60 -5.47 -7.29
CA ASP A 98 -20.44 -4.38 -8.26
C ASP A 98 -19.01 -4.36 -8.81
N ILE A 99 -17.99 -4.52 -7.97
CA ILE A 99 -16.60 -4.64 -8.43
C ILE A 99 -16.47 -5.83 -9.39
N LEU A 100 -16.99 -7.01 -9.04
CA LEU A 100 -16.91 -8.20 -9.88
C LEU A 100 -17.70 -8.04 -11.19
N ASN A 101 -18.84 -7.34 -11.20
CA ASN A 101 -19.58 -7.05 -12.44
C ASN A 101 -18.75 -6.21 -13.40
N ASN A 102 -17.92 -5.32 -12.89
CA ASN A 102 -17.02 -4.46 -13.66
C ASN A 102 -15.61 -5.05 -13.86
N TYR A 103 -15.35 -6.25 -13.33
CA TYR A 103 -14.04 -6.91 -13.36
C TYR A 103 -13.62 -7.33 -14.77
N LYS A 104 -12.38 -6.98 -15.15
CA LYS A 104 -11.78 -7.25 -16.46
C LYS A 104 -10.62 -8.24 -16.44
N ASN A 105 -10.54 -9.08 -15.41
CA ASN A 105 -9.50 -10.10 -15.19
C ASN A 105 -8.08 -9.52 -14.95
N ARG A 106 -7.98 -8.35 -14.32
CA ARG A 106 -6.70 -7.67 -14.12
C ARG A 106 -6.47 -7.17 -12.71
N GLU A 107 -7.54 -6.90 -11.95
CA GLU A 107 -7.44 -6.53 -10.52
C GLU A 107 -6.98 -7.73 -9.70
N VAL A 108 -6.28 -7.44 -8.59
CA VAL A 108 -5.91 -8.43 -7.57
C VAL A 108 -6.70 -8.14 -6.30
N PHE A 109 -7.19 -9.18 -5.63
CA PHE A 109 -7.91 -9.02 -4.36
C PHE A 109 -7.06 -9.56 -3.21
N THR A 110 -6.86 -8.76 -2.16
CA THR A 110 -6.24 -9.22 -0.92
C THR A 110 -7.28 -9.87 -0.02
N ILE A 111 -7.02 -11.08 0.43
CA ILE A 111 -7.87 -11.84 1.36
C ILE A 111 -7.26 -11.78 2.75
N GLU A 112 -8.01 -11.25 3.69
CA GLU A 112 -7.57 -11.03 5.08
C GLU A 112 -8.20 -11.97 6.10
N SER A 113 -9.18 -12.80 5.68
CA SER A 113 -9.88 -13.74 6.56
C SER A 113 -10.60 -14.82 5.77
N LEU A 114 -10.93 -15.93 6.44
CA LEU A 114 -11.74 -17.00 5.87
C LEU A 114 -13.12 -16.51 5.41
N ASN A 115 -13.73 -15.57 6.13
CA ASN A 115 -15.03 -15.00 5.71
C ASN A 115 -14.93 -14.27 4.38
N GLN A 116 -13.84 -13.52 4.13
CA GLN A 116 -13.60 -12.87 2.83
C GLN A 116 -13.34 -13.90 1.73
N LEU A 117 -12.59 -14.96 2.04
CA LEU A 117 -12.33 -16.07 1.11
C LEU A 117 -13.65 -16.71 0.67
N GLU A 118 -14.51 -17.07 1.60
CA GLU A 118 -15.80 -17.71 1.31
C GLU A 118 -16.75 -16.77 0.56
N LEU A 119 -16.78 -15.48 0.92
CA LEU A 119 -17.57 -14.48 0.20
C LEU A 119 -17.16 -14.41 -1.28
N LEU A 120 -15.87 -14.24 -1.54
CA LEU A 120 -15.39 -14.14 -2.92
C LEU A 120 -15.50 -15.46 -3.67
N ASN A 121 -15.29 -16.61 -3.01
CA ASN A 121 -15.51 -17.93 -3.60
C ASN A 121 -16.98 -18.12 -4.04
N LYS A 122 -17.95 -17.73 -3.18
CA LYS A 122 -19.37 -17.74 -3.52
C LYS A 122 -19.66 -16.87 -4.74
N LEU A 123 -19.29 -15.59 -4.70
CA LEU A 123 -19.62 -14.63 -5.75
C LEU A 123 -18.96 -14.96 -7.09
N THR A 124 -17.69 -15.39 -7.07
CA THR A 124 -16.98 -15.77 -8.29
C THR A 124 -17.53 -17.02 -8.93
N LYS A 125 -17.94 -18.00 -8.13
CA LYS A 125 -18.62 -19.22 -8.59
C LYS A 125 -19.97 -18.92 -9.23
N GLU A 126 -20.79 -18.07 -8.62
CA GLU A 126 -22.08 -17.65 -9.16
C GLU A 126 -21.92 -16.91 -10.49
N LYS A 127 -20.90 -16.05 -10.58
CA LYS A 127 -20.61 -15.27 -11.81
C LYS A 127 -19.75 -16.02 -12.84
N LYS A 128 -19.21 -17.19 -12.50
CA LYS A 128 -18.24 -17.96 -13.31
C LYS A 128 -17.05 -17.12 -13.77
N LYS A 129 -16.51 -16.32 -12.85
CA LYS A 129 -15.39 -15.41 -13.11
C LYS A 129 -14.18 -15.84 -12.28
N VAL A 130 -13.06 -16.11 -12.94
CA VAL A 130 -11.78 -16.32 -12.26
C VAL A 130 -11.20 -14.95 -11.86
N ILE A 131 -10.81 -14.81 -10.60
CA ILE A 131 -10.12 -13.61 -10.09
C ILE A 131 -8.75 -13.97 -9.52
N ASN A 132 -7.84 -12.99 -9.55
CA ASN A 132 -6.54 -13.12 -8.89
C ASN A 132 -6.65 -12.68 -7.43
N ILE A 133 -6.10 -13.49 -6.54
CA ILE A 133 -6.07 -13.17 -5.10
C ILE A 133 -4.67 -13.32 -4.52
N ILE A 134 -4.39 -12.56 -3.48
CA ILE A 134 -3.25 -12.74 -2.58
C ILE A 134 -3.75 -12.90 -1.15
N LEU A 135 -3.07 -13.74 -0.37
CA LEU A 135 -3.44 -14.05 1.01
C LEU A 135 -2.62 -13.19 1.97
N ARG A 136 -3.28 -12.48 2.87
CA ARG A 136 -2.60 -11.64 3.85
C ARG A 136 -2.17 -12.44 5.06
N LEU A 137 -0.85 -12.52 5.25
CA LEU A 137 -0.23 -13.11 6.43
C LEU A 137 -0.30 -12.10 7.59
N THR A 138 -0.76 -12.54 8.76
CA THR A 138 -0.81 -11.70 9.97
C THR A 138 0.59 -11.37 10.48
N SER A 139 0.70 -10.20 11.08
CA SER A 139 1.88 -9.79 11.85
C SER A 139 1.68 -9.95 13.37
N GLY A 140 0.69 -10.76 13.78
CA GLY A 140 0.31 -10.96 15.19
C GLY A 140 -0.66 -9.92 15.73
N ASN A 141 -1.32 -9.15 14.85
CA ASN A 141 -2.39 -8.21 15.18
C ASN A 141 -3.74 -8.70 14.64
N GLN A 142 -4.78 -7.85 14.68
CA GLN A 142 -6.13 -8.19 14.22
C GLN A 142 -6.28 -8.36 12.68
N PHE A 143 -5.23 -8.16 11.90
CA PHE A 143 -5.28 -8.22 10.44
C PHE A 143 -4.59 -9.46 9.91
N GLY A 144 -5.15 -10.00 8.83
CA GLY A 144 -4.59 -11.15 8.12
C GLY A 144 -4.85 -12.48 8.82
N MET A 145 -4.40 -13.55 8.19
CA MET A 145 -4.55 -14.94 8.61
C MET A 145 -3.22 -15.48 9.15
N CYS A 146 -3.27 -16.45 10.05
CA CYS A 146 -2.05 -17.12 10.53
C CYS A 146 -1.45 -18.05 9.45
N GLU A 147 -0.22 -18.51 9.68
CA GLU A 147 0.47 -19.40 8.72
C GLU A 147 -0.32 -20.68 8.49
N GLU A 148 -0.90 -21.25 9.53
CA GLU A 148 -1.67 -22.49 9.49
C GLU A 148 -2.92 -22.34 8.61
N GLU A 149 -3.65 -21.21 8.73
CA GLU A 149 -4.83 -20.93 7.90
C GLU A 149 -4.43 -20.78 6.43
N ILE A 150 -3.33 -20.08 6.13
CA ILE A 150 -2.84 -19.92 4.77
C ILE A 150 -2.40 -21.27 4.19
N ILE A 151 -1.69 -22.08 4.96
CA ILE A 151 -1.27 -23.43 4.57
C ILE A 151 -2.50 -24.30 4.25
N GLU A 152 -3.52 -24.32 5.12
CA GLU A 152 -4.76 -25.07 4.91
C GLU A 152 -5.47 -24.64 3.63
N ILE A 153 -5.56 -23.33 3.35
CA ILE A 153 -6.12 -22.80 2.09
C ILE A 153 -5.34 -23.32 0.89
N LEU A 154 -4.01 -23.28 0.95
CA LEU A 154 -3.14 -23.69 -0.15
C LEU A 154 -3.17 -25.21 -0.38
N GLU A 155 -3.24 -26.00 0.65
CA GLU A 155 -3.43 -27.46 0.55
C GLU A 155 -4.74 -27.82 -0.12
N ASN A 156 -5.77 -27.04 0.16
CA ASN A 156 -7.13 -27.23 -0.35
C ASN A 156 -7.46 -26.33 -1.57
N ARG A 157 -6.46 -25.71 -2.21
CA ARG A 157 -6.67 -24.72 -3.29
C ARG A 157 -7.53 -25.21 -4.45
N ALA A 158 -7.56 -26.52 -4.70
CA ALA A 158 -8.44 -27.10 -5.71
C ALA A 158 -9.95 -26.91 -5.46
N LYS A 159 -10.36 -26.59 -4.22
CA LYS A 159 -11.76 -26.26 -3.87
C LYS A 159 -12.17 -24.86 -4.36
N TYR A 160 -11.20 -23.99 -4.65
CA TYR A 160 -11.39 -22.59 -5.02
C TYR A 160 -11.17 -22.38 -6.52
N GLU A 161 -11.90 -23.11 -7.36
CA GLU A 161 -11.75 -23.16 -8.82
C GLU A 161 -11.71 -21.78 -9.49
N TYR A 162 -12.40 -20.79 -8.92
CA TYR A 162 -12.49 -19.43 -9.47
C TYR A 162 -11.59 -18.42 -8.76
N LEU A 163 -10.74 -18.87 -7.83
CA LEU A 163 -9.77 -18.02 -7.12
C LEU A 163 -8.35 -18.44 -7.49
N ASN A 164 -7.69 -17.64 -8.33
CA ASN A 164 -6.29 -17.84 -8.67
C ASN A 164 -5.40 -17.24 -7.58
N ILE A 165 -4.87 -18.07 -6.70
CA ILE A 165 -3.99 -17.62 -5.60
C ILE A 165 -2.62 -17.34 -6.17
N MET A 166 -2.22 -16.07 -6.25
CA MET A 166 -0.94 -15.64 -6.83
C MET A 166 0.16 -15.45 -5.80
N GLY A 167 -0.20 -15.10 -4.56
CA GLY A 167 0.83 -14.69 -3.64
C GLY A 167 0.40 -14.39 -2.23
N ILE A 168 1.31 -13.71 -1.53
CA ILE A 168 1.22 -13.36 -0.12
C ILE A 168 1.36 -11.86 0.05
N GLN A 169 0.56 -11.29 0.96
CA GLN A 169 0.70 -9.90 1.40
C GLN A 169 1.10 -9.87 2.88
N TYR A 170 2.01 -8.97 3.24
CA TYR A 170 2.43 -8.76 4.63
C TYR A 170 2.58 -7.28 4.96
N PHE A 171 1.92 -6.85 6.03
CA PHE A 171 2.01 -5.49 6.54
C PHE A 171 1.87 -5.45 8.07
N SER A 172 2.84 -4.91 8.77
CA SER A 172 2.91 -4.92 10.25
C SER A 172 2.79 -3.54 10.91
N GLY A 173 2.49 -2.50 10.14
CA GLY A 173 2.31 -1.13 10.66
C GLY A 173 3.23 -0.09 10.03
N THR A 174 3.10 1.17 10.48
CA THR A 174 3.77 2.36 9.93
C THR A 174 4.86 2.89 10.87
N GLN A 175 5.59 3.93 10.40
CA GLN A 175 6.56 4.71 11.19
C GLN A 175 7.68 3.86 11.81
N LYS A 176 8.19 2.89 11.06
CA LYS A 176 9.30 2.05 11.48
C LYS A 176 10.63 2.75 11.23
N LYS A 177 11.13 3.47 12.24
CA LYS A 177 12.38 4.26 12.13
C LYS A 177 13.66 3.40 12.10
N LEU A 178 13.59 2.12 12.47
CA LEU A 178 14.75 1.22 12.48
C LEU A 178 14.65 0.24 11.31
N SER A 179 15.60 0.31 10.36
CA SER A 179 15.75 -0.62 9.24
C SER A 179 15.80 -2.08 9.68
N LYS A 180 16.46 -2.35 10.80
CA LYS A 180 16.57 -3.70 11.41
C LYS A 180 15.23 -4.36 11.67
N ARG A 181 14.16 -3.57 11.95
CA ARG A 181 12.82 -4.12 12.12
C ARG A 181 12.27 -4.64 10.80
N ILE A 182 12.41 -3.85 9.72
CA ILE A 182 11.96 -4.25 8.37
C ILE A 182 12.79 -5.43 7.86
N ILE A 183 14.09 -5.43 8.12
CA ILE A 183 14.98 -6.54 7.75
C ILE A 183 14.52 -7.86 8.38
N LYS A 184 14.16 -7.85 9.66
CA LYS A 184 13.61 -9.04 10.34
C LYS A 184 12.28 -9.49 9.75
N GLU A 185 11.41 -8.56 9.39
CA GLU A 185 10.14 -8.87 8.73
C GLU A 185 10.36 -9.48 7.34
N LEU A 186 11.31 -8.95 6.56
CA LEU A 186 11.71 -9.52 5.28
C LEU A 186 12.32 -10.92 5.44
N GLU A 187 13.10 -11.17 6.48
CA GLU A 187 13.63 -12.51 6.81
C GLU A 187 12.52 -13.50 7.08
N TYR A 188 11.57 -13.10 7.91
CA TYR A 188 10.42 -13.92 8.25
C TYR A 188 9.57 -14.28 7.02
N VAL A 189 9.25 -13.28 6.20
CA VAL A 189 8.44 -13.48 4.98
C VAL A 189 9.19 -14.30 3.95
N ASP A 190 10.49 -14.09 3.78
CA ASP A 190 11.35 -14.87 2.88
C ASP A 190 11.36 -16.35 3.27
N GLU A 191 11.49 -16.65 4.57
CA GLU A 191 11.43 -18.02 5.09
C GLU A 191 10.06 -18.65 4.86
N PHE A 192 8.99 -17.93 5.17
CA PHE A 192 7.61 -18.40 4.97
C PHE A 192 7.32 -18.75 3.50
N VAL A 193 7.65 -17.86 2.58
CA VAL A 193 7.47 -18.07 1.13
C VAL A 193 8.26 -19.29 0.64
N LEU A 194 9.48 -19.49 1.14
CA LEU A 194 10.27 -20.67 0.83
C LEU A 194 9.66 -21.95 1.38
N ASN A 195 9.12 -21.91 2.59
CA ASN A 195 8.43 -23.05 3.19
C ASN A 195 7.21 -23.47 2.36
N LEU A 196 6.41 -22.49 1.86
CA LEU A 196 5.30 -22.77 0.96
C LEU A 196 5.76 -23.49 -0.32
N LYS A 197 6.87 -23.05 -0.91
CA LYS A 197 7.44 -23.69 -2.10
C LYS A 197 7.93 -25.11 -1.81
N ASN A 198 8.69 -25.29 -0.73
CA ASN A 198 9.35 -26.56 -0.43
C ASN A 198 8.37 -27.62 0.07
N ASN A 199 7.39 -27.26 0.87
CA ASN A 199 6.48 -28.19 1.53
C ASN A 199 5.18 -28.43 0.73
N LEU A 200 4.68 -27.40 0.03
CA LEU A 200 3.40 -27.47 -0.70
C LEU A 200 3.54 -27.39 -2.23
N GLY A 201 4.77 -27.19 -2.73
CA GLY A 201 4.97 -26.92 -4.16
C GLY A 201 4.29 -25.64 -4.64
N PHE A 202 3.94 -24.72 -3.72
CA PHE A 202 3.31 -23.46 -4.06
C PHE A 202 4.37 -22.39 -4.31
N VAL A 203 4.46 -21.91 -5.55
CA VAL A 203 5.36 -20.82 -5.92
C VAL A 203 4.61 -19.51 -5.80
N VAL A 204 5.06 -18.64 -4.91
CA VAL A 204 4.55 -17.27 -4.78
C VAL A 204 4.99 -16.48 -6.01
N GLU A 205 4.04 -16.00 -6.81
CA GLU A 205 4.27 -15.16 -7.98
C GLU A 205 4.40 -13.69 -7.59
N GLU A 206 3.61 -13.25 -6.60
CA GLU A 206 3.53 -11.87 -6.11
C GLU A 206 3.72 -11.85 -4.60
N LEU A 207 4.73 -11.12 -4.13
CA LEU A 207 4.90 -10.76 -2.72
C LEU A 207 4.56 -9.29 -2.54
N GLU A 208 3.42 -8.99 -1.92
CA GLU A 208 3.07 -7.62 -1.56
C GLU A 208 3.54 -7.32 -0.13
N PHE A 209 4.39 -6.32 0.02
CA PHE A 209 5.05 -6.01 1.28
C PHE A 209 4.91 -4.53 1.65
N GLY A 210 4.33 -4.28 2.82
CA GLY A 210 4.20 -2.94 3.38
C GLY A 210 5.30 -2.63 4.41
N PRO A 211 6.41 -1.98 4.04
CA PRO A 211 7.53 -1.72 4.95
C PRO A 211 7.18 -0.73 6.05
N GLY A 212 6.20 0.14 5.83
CA GLY A 212 5.80 1.15 6.80
C GLY A 212 6.88 2.22 7.02
N PHE A 213 7.50 2.70 5.95
CA PHE A 213 8.55 3.72 6.02
C PHE A 213 8.15 4.93 6.85
N PRO A 214 9.08 5.45 7.69
CA PRO A 214 8.81 6.58 8.54
C PRO A 214 8.74 7.89 7.76
N VAL A 215 8.05 8.85 8.34
CA VAL A 215 8.05 10.24 7.92
C VAL A 215 8.47 11.09 9.11
N VAL A 216 9.37 12.02 8.87
CA VAL A 216 9.77 13.04 9.85
C VAL A 216 8.69 14.12 9.88
N TYR A 217 8.03 14.30 11.02
CA TYR A 217 6.98 15.31 11.21
C TYR A 217 7.47 16.55 11.94
N PHE A 218 8.49 16.43 12.79
CA PHE A 218 8.95 17.50 13.66
C PHE A 218 10.45 17.72 13.51
N GLU A 219 10.90 18.98 13.70
CA GLU A 219 12.32 19.36 13.59
C GLU A 219 13.24 18.53 14.50
N ALA A 220 12.78 18.14 15.68
CA ALA A 220 13.53 17.29 16.60
C ALA A 220 13.77 15.85 16.09
N GLU A 221 13.17 15.46 14.95
CA GLU A 221 13.31 14.15 14.34
C GLU A 221 14.24 14.15 13.10
N GLN A 222 14.95 15.26 12.83
CA GLN A 222 15.72 15.48 11.59
C GLN A 222 16.99 14.63 11.45
N ASP A 223 17.46 13.97 12.50
CA ASP A 223 18.66 13.11 12.45
C ASP A 223 18.43 11.76 11.75
N PHE A 224 17.31 11.57 11.08
CA PHE A 224 17.01 10.35 10.36
C PHE A 224 17.72 10.31 9.00
N ASP A 225 18.75 9.46 8.89
CA ASP A 225 19.43 9.18 7.62
C ASP A 225 18.60 8.21 6.74
N GLU A 226 17.69 8.78 5.98
CA GLU A 226 16.81 8.02 5.09
C GLU A 226 17.60 7.25 4.02
N ARG A 227 18.69 7.81 3.51
CA ARG A 227 19.46 7.16 2.46
C ARG A 227 20.07 5.84 2.94
N THR A 228 20.78 5.87 4.05
CA THR A 228 21.37 4.68 4.66
C THR A 228 20.29 3.68 5.02
N TYR A 229 19.17 4.13 5.61
CA TYR A 229 18.02 3.31 5.95
C TYR A 229 17.45 2.55 4.72
N LEU A 230 17.22 3.23 3.61
CA LEU A 230 16.71 2.62 2.37
C LEU A 230 17.74 1.67 1.74
N MET A 231 19.03 2.03 1.77
CA MET A 231 20.10 1.17 1.25
C MET A 231 20.20 -0.16 2.01
N GLU A 232 20.07 -0.15 3.33
CA GLU A 232 20.08 -1.37 4.15
C GLU A 232 18.91 -2.30 3.78
N ILE A 233 17.71 -1.75 3.60
CA ILE A 233 16.51 -2.50 3.20
C ILE A 233 16.66 -3.05 1.78
N ALA A 234 17.10 -2.21 0.84
CA ALA A 234 17.33 -2.62 -0.55
C ALA A 234 18.37 -3.74 -0.65
N ASN A 235 19.46 -3.66 0.14
CA ASN A 235 20.46 -4.70 0.21
C ASN A 235 19.89 -6.02 0.79
N LYS A 236 19.02 -5.93 1.80
CA LYS A 236 18.32 -7.11 2.31
C LYS A 236 17.44 -7.75 1.23
N ILE A 237 16.63 -6.97 0.50
CA ILE A 237 15.76 -7.47 -0.57
C ILE A 237 16.59 -8.17 -1.65
N LYS A 238 17.71 -7.58 -2.09
CA LYS A 238 18.62 -8.20 -3.07
C LYS A 238 19.16 -9.58 -2.65
N ASN A 239 19.30 -9.78 -1.34
CA ASN A 239 19.86 -11.01 -0.75
C ASN A 239 18.77 -11.97 -0.22
N MET A 240 17.50 -11.73 -0.46
CA MET A 240 16.44 -12.68 -0.19
C MET A 240 16.59 -13.92 -1.09
N LYS A 241 16.12 -15.06 -0.61
CA LYS A 241 16.04 -16.28 -1.42
C LYS A 241 14.87 -16.23 -2.40
N TYR A 242 13.82 -15.51 -2.04
CA TYR A 242 12.73 -15.17 -2.94
C TYR A 242 13.20 -14.11 -3.93
N GLN A 243 13.18 -14.45 -5.22
CA GLN A 243 13.63 -13.58 -6.32
C GLN A 243 12.48 -13.21 -7.28
N GLY A 244 11.23 -13.43 -6.86
CA GLY A 244 10.05 -13.08 -7.63
C GLY A 244 9.72 -11.59 -7.56
N HIS A 245 8.52 -11.24 -8.01
CA HIS A 245 7.98 -9.89 -7.96
C HIS A 245 7.68 -9.46 -6.53
N ILE A 246 8.14 -8.26 -6.16
CA ILE A 246 7.82 -7.63 -4.88
C ILE A 246 7.05 -6.33 -5.16
N THR A 247 5.81 -6.26 -4.73
CA THR A 247 5.02 -5.03 -4.72
C THR A 247 5.14 -4.37 -3.35
N MET A 248 5.74 -3.17 -3.31
CA MET A 248 5.99 -2.43 -2.07
C MET A 248 4.89 -1.40 -1.81
N GLU A 249 4.07 -1.64 -0.78
CA GLU A 249 2.98 -0.74 -0.39
C GLU A 249 3.51 0.49 0.35
N LEU A 250 3.34 1.65 -0.24
CA LEU A 250 3.75 2.94 0.32
C LEU A 250 2.60 3.95 0.25
N GLY A 251 2.36 4.66 1.33
CA GLY A 251 1.36 5.74 1.37
C GLY A 251 2.00 7.04 1.78
N ARG A 252 2.01 7.30 3.08
CA ARG A 252 2.50 8.53 3.70
C ARG A 252 3.91 8.92 3.27
N SER A 253 4.84 7.97 3.17
CA SER A 253 6.22 8.21 2.76
C SER A 253 6.38 8.75 1.33
N ILE A 254 5.36 8.58 0.49
CA ILE A 254 5.31 9.19 -0.85
C ILE A 254 4.82 10.63 -0.78
N VAL A 255 3.72 10.90 -0.05
CA VAL A 255 2.99 12.18 -0.16
C VAL A 255 3.30 13.21 0.93
N ALA A 256 3.99 12.85 2.01
CA ALA A 256 4.16 13.74 3.15
C ALA A 256 4.95 15.00 2.84
N SER A 257 5.92 14.94 1.93
CA SER A 257 6.78 16.08 1.58
C SER A 257 6.20 17.00 0.51
N CYS A 258 5.11 16.61 -0.17
CA CYS A 258 4.57 17.38 -1.28
C CYS A 258 3.44 18.33 -0.89
N GLY A 259 2.93 18.26 0.34
CA GLY A 259 1.79 19.04 0.80
C GLY A 259 2.14 20.10 1.83
N SER A 260 1.51 21.27 1.72
CA SER A 260 1.56 22.35 2.71
C SER A 260 0.16 22.77 3.08
N TYR A 261 -0.08 23.02 4.36
CA TYR A 261 -1.34 23.53 4.89
C TYR A 261 -1.18 24.96 5.32
N TYR A 262 -1.97 25.86 4.76
CA TYR A 262 -1.95 27.28 5.04
C TYR A 262 -3.18 27.68 5.86
N THR A 263 -2.94 28.29 7.00
CA THR A 263 -3.98 28.80 7.89
C THR A 263 -3.55 30.13 8.50
N LYS A 264 -4.45 30.83 9.15
CA LYS A 264 -4.14 32.07 9.88
C LYS A 264 -4.64 31.99 11.31
N VAL A 265 -3.96 32.70 12.19
CA VAL A 265 -4.45 32.94 13.54
C VAL A 265 -5.60 33.94 13.45
N VAL A 266 -6.82 33.55 13.84
CA VAL A 266 -8.02 34.40 13.77
C VAL A 266 -8.34 35.08 15.09
N ASP A 267 -7.84 34.54 16.22
CA ASP A 267 -7.99 35.13 17.55
C ASP A 267 -6.82 34.70 18.44
N LYS A 268 -6.43 35.60 19.36
CA LYS A 268 -5.40 35.34 20.38
C LYS A 268 -5.86 35.90 21.72
N LYS A 269 -5.89 35.07 22.76
CA LYS A 269 -6.18 35.45 24.13
C LYS A 269 -4.97 35.16 25.02
N THR A 270 -4.71 36.05 25.95
CA THR A 270 -3.72 35.87 27.00
C THR A 270 -4.45 35.83 28.33
N ASN A 271 -4.32 34.74 29.07
CA ASN A 271 -4.89 34.64 30.42
C ASN A 271 -4.04 35.43 31.45
N LYS A 272 -4.52 35.52 32.71
CA LYS A 272 -3.80 36.23 33.78
C LYS A 272 -2.46 35.61 34.14
N GLU A 273 -2.21 34.37 33.72
CA GLU A 273 -0.97 33.61 33.97
C GLU A 273 0.04 33.73 32.82
N GLY A 274 -0.30 34.47 31.75
CA GLY A 274 0.57 34.75 30.62
C GLY A 274 0.59 33.64 29.53
N ASN A 275 -0.30 32.63 29.64
CA ASN A 275 -0.46 31.57 28.63
C ASN A 275 -1.48 31.98 27.55
#